data_a25197b21299b6e534e948f324d29ef8
#
_entry.id   a25197b21299b6e534e948f324d29ef8
#
_cell.length_a   1.000
_cell.length_b   1.000
_cell.length_c   1.000
_cell.angle_alpha   90.00
_cell.angle_beta   90.00
_cell.angle_gamma   90.00
#
_symmetry.space_group_name_H-M   'P 1'
#
loop_
_entity.id
_entity.type
_entity.pdbx_description
1 polymer ?
#
loop_
_entity_poly.entity_id
_entity_poly.type
_entity_poly.pdbx_seq_one_letter_code
_entity_poly.pdbx_strand_id
1 'polypeptide(L)'
;MSNKRKYSEAELCQILDESEEEYFSDDSSDGEYQPEHESSTESDSDCSGVSQDAEDSSLEAHGVNLLHGVSGDEVHYPASSKKKVSSEICWSPPKVLFIPRHTVTLHRRTASLCNLDMSSVEMAYFLKVFPRSLIIFISQCTNKRLDILRKKKNLVNLCETDPGEILLVLGCMLVMSYNKVPSISDYWSHNPSLGNEAIKGAISRNRFQLLISKLYFTDPEQPASSSKTYYIDEVISCLKHTFSKARDESPYQSIDESMTKFKGRSALKQYLPLKPIKRGIKIWERCDAMTGYAYDLNVYSGKELGQDLPESSTLGERVVLSLTKTIRNPDVTLVFDRFFTSVHLLNSIQYPAVGTAISTRKNMPKFQGKLKRGEFEFLANHQRTMAARWQDSKEVTVLSNCHDATVNTANRKQKDGRKVKVDCPELICFYNKYMGGVDLSDQKVGVYDFDRRSNKWWKKVFYKVLMLAVVNSWILYMDTTKKDVRLLQFIVPLAEKMMAMGSVGSLNVHSGCFSIEVEFGEAIMFSAHGTVGLPPTSYFSAITV
;
A
#
# COMPACT_ATOMS: atom_id res chain seq x y z
N MET A 1 27.33 -37.19 -8.22
CA MET A 1 26.22 -37.60 -7.33
C MET A 1 26.16 -36.61 -6.18
N SER A 2 25.25 -35.67 -6.26
CA SER A 2 25.07 -34.64 -5.24
C SER A 2 24.40 -35.21 -4.02
N ASN A 3 25.09 -35.25 -2.88
CA ASN A 3 24.52 -35.60 -1.58
C ASN A 3 23.48 -34.52 -1.18
N LYS A 4 22.23 -34.65 -1.64
CA LYS A 4 21.09 -33.94 -1.07
C LYS A 4 20.92 -34.46 0.36
N ARG A 5 21.46 -33.76 1.36
CA ARG A 5 21.24 -34.09 2.78
C ARG A 5 19.75 -34.06 3.07
N LYS A 6 19.17 -35.22 3.41
CA LYS A 6 17.78 -35.34 3.82
C LYS A 6 17.72 -35.11 5.33
N TYR A 7 16.89 -34.18 5.78
CA TYR A 7 16.49 -34.12 7.17
C TYR A 7 15.69 -35.39 7.52
N SER A 8 15.88 -35.92 8.69
CA SER A 8 14.99 -36.98 9.21
C SER A 8 13.60 -36.37 9.46
N GLU A 9 12.57 -37.19 9.37
CA GLU A 9 11.19 -36.74 9.60
C GLU A 9 11.02 -36.18 11.03
N ALA A 10 11.75 -36.74 12.01
CA ALA A 10 11.78 -36.27 13.39
C ALA A 10 12.46 -34.90 13.55
N GLU A 11 13.59 -34.64 12.85
CA GLU A 11 14.23 -33.29 12.86
C GLU A 11 13.35 -32.25 12.21
N LEU A 12 12.58 -32.62 11.18
CA LEU A 12 11.64 -31.71 10.53
C LEU A 12 10.40 -31.48 11.36
N CYS A 13 9.82 -32.51 11.99
CA CYS A 13 8.72 -32.30 12.93
C CYS A 13 9.16 -31.37 14.05
N GLN A 14 10.35 -31.55 14.61
CA GLN A 14 10.88 -30.68 15.65
C GLN A 14 11.11 -29.24 15.19
N ILE A 15 11.52 -29.01 13.93
CA ILE A 15 11.68 -27.67 13.32
C ILE A 15 10.33 -27.05 12.94
N LEU A 16 9.35 -27.88 12.55
CA LEU A 16 8.03 -27.44 12.12
C LEU A 16 7.04 -27.28 13.29
N ASP A 17 7.08 -28.17 14.29
CA ASP A 17 6.24 -28.08 15.50
C ASP A 17 6.51 -26.80 16.29
N GLU A 18 7.76 -26.35 16.29
CA GLU A 18 8.09 -25.07 16.89
C GLU A 18 7.80 -23.85 16.01
N SER A 19 7.49 -24.05 14.73
CA SER A 19 6.78 -23.02 14.00
C SER A 19 5.38 -22.81 14.59
N GLU A 20 4.84 -23.78 15.29
CA GLU A 20 3.59 -23.68 16.06
C GLU A 20 3.81 -23.14 17.48
N GLU A 21 4.94 -23.41 18.16
CA GLU A 21 5.26 -22.84 19.48
C GLU A 21 5.84 -21.42 19.44
N GLU A 22 6.66 -21.04 18.44
CA GLU A 22 6.95 -19.61 18.15
C GLU A 22 5.68 -18.81 17.86
N TYR A 23 4.60 -19.48 17.65
CA TYR A 23 3.25 -19.02 17.53
C TYR A 23 2.73 -18.28 18.75
N PHE A 24 3.19 -18.65 19.95
CA PHE A 24 2.75 -18.09 21.23
C PHE A 24 3.76 -17.16 21.88
N SER A 25 5.05 -17.26 21.57
CA SER A 25 6.09 -16.49 22.27
C SER A 25 6.44 -15.14 21.64
N ASP A 26 6.26 -14.96 20.32
CA ASP A 26 6.46 -13.65 19.66
C ASP A 26 5.25 -12.72 19.81
N ASP A 27 4.11 -13.23 20.27
CA ASP A 27 2.88 -12.45 20.51
C ASP A 27 2.80 -11.85 21.92
N SER A 28 3.79 -12.11 22.79
CA SER A 28 3.81 -11.59 24.16
C SER A 28 4.14 -10.09 24.27
N SER A 29 4.54 -9.44 23.16
CA SER A 29 4.70 -7.98 23.08
C SER A 29 3.49 -7.25 22.47
N ASP A 30 2.59 -7.96 21.80
CA ASP A 30 1.31 -7.42 21.39
C ASP A 30 0.37 -7.54 22.60
N GLY A 31 0.17 -6.45 23.31
CA GLY A 31 -0.73 -6.38 24.47
C GLY A 31 -2.07 -7.04 24.14
N GLU A 32 -2.68 -7.61 25.15
CA GLU A 32 -3.98 -8.31 25.09
C GLU A 32 -4.96 -7.52 24.20
N TYR A 33 -5.26 -8.07 22.99
CA TYR A 33 -6.22 -7.48 22.07
C TYR A 33 -7.59 -7.53 22.75
N GLN A 34 -7.93 -6.49 23.47
CA GLN A 34 -9.31 -6.14 23.70
C GLN A 34 -9.84 -5.60 22.36
N PRO A 35 -10.90 -6.19 21.78
CA PRO A 35 -11.59 -5.53 20.69
C PRO A 35 -12.13 -4.23 21.29
N GLU A 36 -11.42 -3.13 21.09
CA GLU A 36 -12.11 -1.86 21.17
C GLU A 36 -13.30 -2.01 20.22
N HIS A 37 -14.50 -1.85 20.74
CA HIS A 37 -15.70 -1.60 19.97
C HIS A 37 -15.54 -0.23 19.28
N GLU A 38 -14.50 -0.12 18.45
CA GLU A 38 -14.54 0.82 17.37
C GLU A 38 -15.56 0.21 16.41
N SER A 39 -16.79 0.62 16.61
CA SER A 39 -17.80 0.53 15.56
C SER A 39 -17.09 0.92 14.28
N SER A 40 -17.21 0.09 13.26
CA SER A 40 -16.73 0.33 11.90
C SER A 40 -17.44 1.48 11.19
N THR A 41 -18.07 2.29 11.95
CA THR A 41 -18.35 3.67 11.76
C THR A 41 -17.23 4.43 12.49
N GLU A 42 -16.05 4.59 11.83
CA GLU A 42 -15.53 5.92 11.76
C GLU A 42 -16.55 6.73 10.95
N SER A 43 -17.79 6.75 11.41
CA SER A 43 -18.64 7.91 11.28
C SER A 43 -17.89 8.96 12.04
N ASP A 44 -17.39 9.94 11.33
CA ASP A 44 -16.86 11.17 11.87
C ASP A 44 -17.76 11.65 13.01
N SER A 45 -17.49 11.22 14.22
CA SER A 45 -18.07 11.79 15.43
C SER A 45 -17.25 13.01 15.85
N ASP A 46 -16.89 13.85 14.88
CA ASP A 46 -16.65 15.26 15.06
C ASP A 46 -17.99 16.01 14.96
N CYS A 47 -19.02 15.46 15.56
CA CYS A 47 -20.30 16.12 15.70
C CYS A 47 -20.37 16.78 17.05
N SER A 48 -20.21 18.11 17.02
CA SER A 48 -20.88 19.12 17.81
C SER A 48 -21.07 18.82 19.29
N GLY A 49 -20.20 19.40 20.11
CA GLY A 49 -20.58 19.82 21.45
C GLY A 49 -21.70 20.85 21.36
N VAL A 50 -22.90 20.41 21.57
CA VAL A 50 -24.02 21.26 22.01
C VAL A 50 -23.80 21.49 23.50
N SER A 51 -23.45 22.72 23.84
CA SER A 51 -23.53 23.26 25.17
C SER A 51 -24.96 23.07 25.71
N GLN A 52 -25.09 22.36 26.79
CA GLN A 52 -26.20 22.57 27.74
C GLN A 52 -25.58 22.98 29.06
N ASP A 53 -25.90 24.22 29.42
CA ASP A 53 -25.73 24.78 30.73
C ASP A 53 -26.52 23.95 31.73
N ALA A 54 -25.88 23.57 32.84
CA ALA A 54 -26.54 23.24 34.08
C ALA A 54 -25.62 23.62 35.22
N GLU A 55 -26.16 24.42 36.04
CA GLU A 55 -25.64 25.17 37.17
C GLU A 55 -25.12 24.27 38.32
N ASP A 56 -24.12 24.85 39.01
CA ASP A 56 -24.00 24.98 40.46
C ASP A 56 -23.84 23.74 41.33
N SER A 57 -22.72 23.69 42.02
CA SER A 57 -22.65 23.81 43.48
C SER A 57 -21.20 23.70 43.98
N SER A 58 -20.89 24.72 44.77
CA SER A 58 -19.78 24.96 45.67
C SER A 58 -19.30 23.75 46.49
N LEU A 59 -17.99 23.72 46.80
CA LEU A 59 -17.50 23.69 48.19
C LEU A 59 -15.99 24.00 48.29
N GLU A 60 -15.73 24.88 49.24
CA GLU A 60 -14.42 25.43 49.66
C GLU A 60 -13.53 24.41 50.37
N ALA A 61 -12.21 24.62 50.35
CA ALA A 61 -11.37 24.53 51.52
C ALA A 61 -9.95 25.10 51.28
N HIS A 62 -9.72 26.21 51.84
CA HIS A 62 -8.64 26.76 52.68
C HIS A 62 -7.22 26.11 52.71
N GLY A 63 -6.24 27.02 52.72
CA GLY A 63 -4.97 26.87 53.44
C GLY A 63 -3.78 27.51 52.72
N VAL A 64 -3.52 28.74 52.90
CA VAL A 64 -2.74 29.56 53.84
C VAL A 64 -1.23 29.49 53.63
N ASN A 65 -0.67 30.69 53.28
CA ASN A 65 0.56 31.40 53.70
C ASN A 65 1.96 30.81 53.32
N LEU A 66 3.01 31.59 53.12
CA LEU A 66 3.45 32.94 53.41
C LEU A 66 4.78 33.27 52.68
N LEU A 67 4.93 34.52 52.24
CA LEU A 67 5.95 35.53 52.46
C LEU A 67 7.23 35.65 51.58
N HIS A 68 7.35 36.90 51.16
CA HIS A 68 8.52 37.78 50.90
C HIS A 68 9.29 37.52 49.58
N GLY A 69 9.61 38.50 48.77
CA GLY A 69 9.61 39.96 48.83
C GLY A 69 10.50 40.52 47.72
N VAL A 70 10.33 41.82 47.42
CA VAL A 70 11.24 42.73 46.72
C VAL A 70 11.06 42.93 45.22
N SER A 71 10.44 44.05 44.95
CA SER A 71 10.54 45.09 43.91
C SER A 71 11.42 44.87 42.68
N GLY A 72 10.79 45.12 41.54
CA GLY A 72 11.41 45.47 40.25
C GLY A 72 10.33 45.91 39.29
N ASP A 73 10.22 47.23 39.05
CA ASP A 73 9.29 47.81 38.10
C ASP A 73 9.55 47.29 36.67
N GLU A 74 8.65 46.47 36.15
CA GLU A 74 8.58 46.18 34.71
C GLU A 74 7.27 46.63 34.14
N VAL A 75 7.38 47.46 33.09
CA VAL A 75 6.32 48.05 32.31
C VAL A 75 5.47 46.97 31.65
N HIS A 76 4.25 46.82 32.08
CA HIS A 76 3.25 45.93 31.49
C HIS A 76 2.81 46.45 30.13
N TYR A 77 3.31 45.84 29.03
CA TYR A 77 2.62 45.88 27.74
C TYR A 77 1.50 44.82 27.79
N PRO A 78 0.26 45.16 27.44
CA PRO A 78 -0.82 44.18 27.37
C PRO A 78 -0.51 43.17 26.25
N ALA A 79 -0.44 41.90 26.59
CA ALA A 79 -0.33 40.81 25.64
C ALA A 79 -1.51 40.89 24.67
N SER A 80 -1.23 41.22 23.42
CA SER A 80 -2.20 41.14 22.35
C SER A 80 -2.61 39.69 22.18
N SER A 81 -3.82 39.35 22.59
CA SER A 81 -4.45 38.08 22.29
C SER A 81 -4.53 37.97 20.77
N LYS A 82 -3.62 37.21 20.17
CA LYS A 82 -3.73 36.79 18.77
C LYS A 82 -4.96 35.90 18.67
N LYS A 83 -6.15 36.49 18.49
CA LYS A 83 -7.31 35.78 17.96
C LYS A 83 -6.86 35.11 16.67
N LYS A 84 -6.74 33.77 16.66
CA LYS A 84 -6.70 33.01 15.41
C LYS A 84 -7.97 33.37 14.65
N VAL A 85 -7.85 34.26 13.66
CA VAL A 85 -8.89 34.49 12.69
C VAL A 85 -8.98 33.22 11.87
N SER A 86 -9.88 32.32 12.25
CA SER A 86 -10.33 31.24 11.39
C SER A 86 -11.10 31.92 10.26
N SER A 87 -10.46 32.11 9.11
CA SER A 87 -11.15 32.59 7.92
C SER A 87 -12.20 31.54 7.55
N GLU A 88 -13.45 31.85 7.85
CA GLU A 88 -14.59 31.00 7.51
C GLU A 88 -14.60 30.84 5.98
N ILE A 89 -14.70 29.60 5.49
CA ILE A 89 -14.70 29.32 4.05
C ILE A 89 -16.09 29.67 3.52
N CYS A 90 -16.18 30.76 2.76
CA CYS A 90 -17.42 31.18 2.12
C CYS A 90 -17.66 30.40 0.81
N TRP A 91 -18.87 29.89 0.64
CA TRP A 91 -19.34 29.23 -0.56
C TRP A 91 -20.43 30.06 -1.25
N SER A 92 -20.38 30.13 -2.58
CA SER A 92 -21.37 30.84 -3.40
C SER A 92 -21.59 30.11 -4.72
N PRO A 93 -22.71 30.35 -5.43
CA PRO A 93 -22.88 29.87 -6.79
C PRO A 93 -21.70 30.28 -7.66
N PRO A 94 -21.19 29.37 -8.54
CA PRO A 94 -20.05 29.70 -9.38
C PRO A 94 -20.39 30.83 -10.35
N LYS A 95 -19.43 31.73 -10.57
CA LYS A 95 -19.55 32.76 -11.60
C LYS A 95 -19.52 32.13 -13.00
N VAL A 96 -20.06 32.79 -14.01
CA VAL A 96 -20.10 32.32 -15.39
C VAL A 96 -18.71 31.92 -15.93
N LEU A 97 -17.65 32.61 -15.50
CA LEU A 97 -16.25 32.30 -15.83
C LEU A 97 -15.51 31.78 -14.60
N PHE A 98 -16.02 30.74 -13.97
CA PHE A 98 -15.30 30.07 -12.88
C PHE A 98 -14.08 29.30 -13.43
N ILE A 99 -12.90 29.65 -12.94
CA ILE A 99 -11.65 28.96 -13.28
C ILE A 99 -11.22 28.16 -12.05
N PRO A 100 -11.16 26.81 -12.14
CA PRO A 100 -10.70 25.97 -11.04
C PRO A 100 -9.23 26.26 -10.70
N ARG A 101 -8.77 25.75 -9.56
CA ARG A 101 -7.39 25.96 -9.09
C ARG A 101 -6.37 25.25 -9.97
N HIS A 102 -6.71 24.05 -10.42
CA HIS A 102 -5.93 23.22 -11.33
C HIS A 102 -6.75 22.88 -12.57
N THR A 103 -6.09 22.36 -13.59
CA THR A 103 -6.72 21.86 -14.80
C THR A 103 -6.52 20.35 -14.90
N VAL A 104 -7.52 19.64 -15.39
CA VAL A 104 -7.40 18.20 -15.68
C VAL A 104 -6.53 18.04 -16.91
N THR A 105 -5.46 17.24 -16.79
CA THR A 105 -4.60 16.92 -17.93
C THR A 105 -5.32 15.99 -18.90
N LEU A 106 -5.19 16.24 -20.18
CA LEU A 106 -5.73 15.36 -21.20
C LEU A 106 -5.04 13.99 -21.15
N HIS A 107 -5.79 12.94 -21.52
CA HIS A 107 -5.28 11.58 -21.57
C HIS A 107 -4.02 11.49 -22.44
N ARG A 108 -2.92 11.03 -21.84
CA ARG A 108 -1.68 10.69 -22.54
C ARG A 108 -1.39 9.20 -22.40
N ARG A 109 -0.69 8.64 -23.36
CA ARG A 109 -0.21 7.25 -23.25
C ARG A 109 0.86 7.19 -22.17
N THR A 110 0.74 6.22 -21.27
CA THR A 110 1.78 5.84 -20.34
C THR A 110 2.68 4.79 -20.97
N ALA A 111 3.95 4.83 -20.64
CA ALA A 111 4.94 3.89 -21.16
C ALA A 111 5.69 3.20 -20.02
N SER A 112 6.22 2.04 -20.30
CA SER A 112 7.21 1.39 -19.44
C SER A 112 8.54 2.17 -19.51
N LEU A 113 9.12 2.46 -18.34
CA LEU A 113 10.44 3.11 -18.22
C LEU A 113 11.58 2.10 -17.97
N CYS A 114 11.31 0.82 -18.20
CA CYS A 114 12.23 -0.26 -17.84
C CYS A 114 13.42 -0.46 -18.80
N ASN A 115 13.51 0.28 -19.89
CA ASN A 115 14.51 0.07 -20.95
C ASN A 115 14.57 -1.40 -21.42
N LEU A 116 13.40 -2.03 -21.54
CA LEU A 116 13.23 -3.38 -22.06
C LEU A 116 12.61 -3.31 -23.44
N ASP A 117 12.97 -4.24 -24.30
CA ASP A 117 12.46 -4.35 -25.66
C ASP A 117 11.35 -5.40 -25.79
N MET A 118 10.80 -5.54 -27.00
CA MET A 118 9.73 -6.48 -27.30
C MET A 118 10.18 -7.95 -27.25
N SER A 119 11.49 -8.23 -27.24
CA SER A 119 12.07 -9.58 -27.13
C SER A 119 12.33 -9.98 -25.67
N SER A 120 12.23 -9.03 -24.72
CA SER A 120 12.46 -9.30 -23.31
C SER A 120 11.40 -10.23 -22.73
N VAL A 121 11.85 -11.22 -21.97
CA VAL A 121 10.98 -12.24 -21.35
C VAL A 121 10.37 -11.75 -20.04
N GLU A 122 9.34 -12.43 -19.56
CA GLU A 122 8.55 -12.09 -18.35
C GLU A 122 9.44 -11.85 -17.14
N MET A 123 10.49 -12.64 -16.98
CA MET A 123 11.46 -12.55 -15.89
C MET A 123 12.20 -11.20 -15.85
N ALA A 124 12.51 -10.62 -17.01
CA ALA A 124 13.17 -9.32 -17.09
C ALA A 124 12.26 -8.21 -16.52
N TYR A 125 10.96 -8.23 -16.85
CA TYR A 125 9.99 -7.29 -16.31
C TYR A 125 9.79 -7.47 -14.80
N PHE A 126 9.71 -8.72 -14.34
CA PHE A 126 9.59 -9.01 -12.91
C PHE A 126 10.79 -8.46 -12.13
N LEU A 127 12.02 -8.64 -12.60
CA LEU A 127 13.22 -8.16 -11.92
C LEU A 127 13.35 -6.63 -11.92
N LYS A 128 12.64 -5.90 -12.79
CA LYS A 128 12.58 -4.42 -12.73
C LYS A 128 11.67 -3.95 -11.60
N VAL A 129 10.67 -4.73 -11.23
CA VAL A 129 9.68 -4.39 -10.19
C VAL A 129 10.05 -5.02 -8.84
N PHE A 130 10.56 -6.26 -8.88
CA PHE A 130 11.05 -7.02 -7.72
C PHE A 130 12.55 -7.33 -7.93
N PRO A 131 13.45 -6.41 -7.55
CA PRO A 131 14.85 -6.46 -7.99
C PRO A 131 15.64 -7.58 -7.31
N ARG A 132 16.74 -8.01 -7.97
CA ARG A 132 17.65 -9.02 -7.42
C ARG A 132 18.22 -8.64 -6.05
N SER A 133 18.48 -7.35 -5.82
CA SER A 133 18.93 -6.84 -4.51
C SER A 133 17.96 -7.19 -3.38
N LEU A 134 16.65 -7.13 -3.63
CA LEU A 134 15.62 -7.53 -2.65
C LEU A 134 15.65 -9.04 -2.40
N ILE A 135 15.86 -9.86 -3.43
CA ILE A 135 15.99 -11.33 -3.28
C ILE A 135 17.23 -11.68 -2.45
N ILE A 136 18.36 -11.00 -2.72
CA ILE A 136 19.60 -11.14 -1.93
C ILE A 136 19.35 -10.74 -0.47
N PHE A 137 18.71 -9.61 -0.22
CA PHE A 137 18.37 -9.14 1.12
C PHE A 137 17.50 -10.16 1.87
N ILE A 138 16.45 -10.69 1.23
CA ILE A 138 15.57 -11.73 1.81
C ILE A 138 16.38 -12.99 2.15
N SER A 139 17.32 -13.43 1.30
CA SER A 139 18.14 -14.59 1.60
C SER A 139 19.05 -14.36 2.80
N GLN A 140 19.66 -13.19 2.91
CA GLN A 140 20.52 -12.81 4.04
C GLN A 140 19.73 -12.77 5.35
N CYS A 141 18.57 -12.11 5.39
CA CYS A 141 17.70 -12.07 6.58
C CYS A 141 17.23 -13.48 6.98
N THR A 142 16.88 -14.32 6.00
CA THR A 142 16.48 -15.70 6.24
C THR A 142 17.65 -16.53 6.80
N ASN A 143 18.88 -16.34 6.30
CA ASN A 143 20.05 -17.05 6.80
C ASN A 143 20.40 -16.65 8.24
N LYS A 144 20.34 -15.37 8.56
CA LYS A 144 20.50 -14.89 9.96
C LYS A 144 19.46 -15.54 10.88
N ARG A 145 18.19 -15.63 10.43
CA ARG A 145 17.14 -16.32 11.19
C ARG A 145 17.41 -17.82 11.34
N LEU A 146 17.90 -18.50 10.31
CA LEU A 146 18.30 -19.91 10.35
C LEU A 146 19.51 -20.12 11.29
N ASP A 147 20.47 -19.21 11.32
CA ASP A 147 21.63 -19.27 12.20
C ASP A 147 21.26 -19.12 13.69
N ILE A 148 20.37 -18.17 14.01
CA ILE A 148 19.81 -18.03 15.35
C ILE A 148 19.16 -19.36 15.81
N LEU A 149 18.39 -20.02 14.94
CA LEU A 149 17.76 -21.30 15.24
C LEU A 149 18.80 -22.42 15.38
N ARG A 150 19.83 -22.45 14.50
CA ARG A 150 20.94 -23.40 14.57
C ARG A 150 21.64 -23.35 15.92
N LYS A 151 21.96 -22.12 16.39
CA LYS A 151 22.60 -21.88 17.68
C LYS A 151 21.70 -22.25 18.86
N LYS A 152 20.43 -21.81 18.83
CA LYS A 152 19.47 -22.03 19.93
C LYS A 152 19.18 -23.50 20.17
N LYS A 153 19.18 -24.34 19.13
CA LYS A 153 18.74 -25.74 19.15
C LYS A 153 19.83 -26.75 18.87
N ASN A 154 21.05 -26.31 18.71
CA ASN A 154 22.20 -27.17 18.38
C ASN A 154 21.97 -28.02 17.10
N LEU A 155 21.28 -27.45 16.09
CA LEU A 155 20.92 -28.12 14.84
C LEU A 155 22.07 -28.01 13.82
N VAL A 156 23.05 -28.89 13.89
CA VAL A 156 24.27 -28.85 13.05
C VAL A 156 23.94 -28.94 11.55
N ASN A 157 22.84 -29.59 11.17
CA ASN A 157 22.47 -29.90 9.77
C ASN A 157 21.57 -28.83 9.11
N LEU A 158 21.26 -27.71 9.78
CA LEU A 158 20.44 -26.65 9.22
C LEU A 158 21.24 -25.84 8.19
N CYS A 159 21.04 -26.13 6.89
CA CYS A 159 21.76 -25.46 5.82
C CYS A 159 21.21 -24.07 5.52
N GLU A 160 22.10 -23.16 5.20
CA GLU A 160 21.76 -21.83 4.68
C GLU A 160 21.03 -21.92 3.34
N THR A 161 20.38 -20.82 2.96
CA THR A 161 19.78 -20.61 1.65
C THR A 161 20.60 -19.60 0.84
N ASP A 162 20.35 -19.55 -0.44
CA ASP A 162 20.96 -18.57 -1.35
C ASP A 162 19.86 -17.81 -2.13
N PRO A 163 20.21 -16.71 -2.82
CA PRO A 163 19.23 -15.95 -3.59
C PRO A 163 18.55 -16.76 -4.71
N GLY A 164 19.24 -17.76 -5.29
CA GLY A 164 18.66 -18.66 -6.28
C GLY A 164 17.58 -19.53 -5.66
N GLU A 165 17.85 -20.12 -4.50
CA GLU A 165 16.87 -20.96 -3.80
C GLU A 165 15.67 -20.14 -3.30
N ILE A 166 15.86 -18.88 -2.86
CA ILE A 166 14.75 -17.96 -2.57
C ILE A 166 13.90 -17.73 -3.83
N LEU A 167 14.55 -17.47 -4.96
CA LEU A 167 13.84 -17.27 -6.24
C LEU A 167 13.05 -18.52 -6.63
N LEU A 168 13.62 -19.71 -6.45
CA LEU A 168 12.95 -21.00 -6.67
C LEU A 168 11.71 -21.13 -5.79
N VAL A 169 11.82 -20.81 -4.50
CA VAL A 169 10.68 -20.83 -3.56
C VAL A 169 9.57 -19.87 -4.03
N LEU A 170 9.92 -18.65 -4.47
CA LEU A 170 8.96 -17.71 -5.02
C LEU A 170 8.31 -18.26 -6.29
N GLY A 171 9.06 -18.89 -7.18
CA GLY A 171 8.53 -19.58 -8.36
C GLY A 171 7.52 -20.69 -8.01
N CYS A 172 7.86 -21.53 -7.02
CA CYS A 172 6.91 -22.53 -6.51
C CYS A 172 5.63 -21.89 -5.94
N MET A 173 5.76 -20.77 -5.21
CA MET A 173 4.58 -20.03 -4.71
C MET A 173 3.70 -19.53 -5.85
N LEU A 174 4.27 -19.05 -6.96
CA LEU A 174 3.51 -18.66 -8.14
C LEU A 174 2.81 -19.86 -8.78
N VAL A 175 3.47 -21.02 -8.92
CA VAL A 175 2.79 -22.25 -9.39
C VAL A 175 1.61 -22.59 -8.48
N MET A 176 1.81 -22.54 -7.16
CA MET A 176 0.75 -22.83 -6.17
C MET A 176 -0.39 -21.80 -6.20
N SER A 177 -0.19 -20.60 -6.78
CA SER A 177 -1.22 -19.59 -6.88
C SER A 177 -2.27 -19.91 -7.93
N TYR A 178 -1.89 -20.51 -9.05
CA TYR A 178 -2.80 -20.92 -10.13
C TYR A 178 -3.13 -22.42 -10.13
N ASN A 179 -2.29 -23.27 -9.55
CA ASN A 179 -2.55 -24.69 -9.34
C ASN A 179 -2.79 -24.92 -7.85
N LYS A 180 -4.04 -24.83 -7.39
CA LYS A 180 -4.41 -24.88 -5.97
C LYS A 180 -4.79 -26.29 -5.56
N VAL A 181 -4.04 -26.87 -4.61
CA VAL A 181 -4.41 -28.09 -3.91
C VAL A 181 -4.65 -27.80 -2.41
N PRO A 182 -5.39 -28.65 -1.68
CA PRO A 182 -5.80 -28.37 -0.29
C PRO A 182 -4.63 -28.11 0.66
N SER A 183 -3.61 -28.99 0.67
CA SER A 183 -2.45 -28.85 1.55
C SER A 183 -1.18 -28.57 0.74
N ILE A 184 -0.22 -27.85 1.35
CA ILE A 184 1.10 -27.64 0.74
C ILE A 184 1.85 -28.96 0.53
N SER A 185 1.69 -29.94 1.43
CA SER A 185 2.30 -31.27 1.29
C SER A 185 1.82 -32.04 0.07
N ASP A 186 0.60 -31.77 -0.39
CA ASP A 186 -0.03 -32.52 -1.48
C ASP A 186 0.66 -32.29 -2.83
N TYR A 187 1.38 -31.17 -3.01
CA TYR A 187 2.18 -30.92 -4.23
C TYR A 187 3.28 -31.97 -4.45
N TRP A 188 3.72 -32.64 -3.38
CA TRP A 188 4.71 -33.76 -3.43
C TRP A 188 4.05 -35.13 -3.38
N SER A 189 2.73 -35.22 -3.42
CA SER A 189 2.00 -36.49 -3.45
C SER A 189 2.39 -37.31 -4.69
N HIS A 190 2.43 -38.66 -4.53
CA HIS A 190 2.56 -39.58 -5.65
C HIS A 190 1.26 -39.73 -6.45
N ASN A 191 0.13 -39.28 -5.88
CA ASN A 191 -1.14 -39.26 -6.59
C ASN A 191 -1.10 -38.16 -7.70
N PRO A 192 -1.26 -38.53 -8.99
CA PRO A 192 -1.17 -37.62 -10.10
C PRO A 192 -2.28 -36.52 -10.10
N SER A 193 -3.38 -36.78 -9.37
CA SER A 193 -4.45 -35.75 -9.22
C SER A 193 -4.10 -34.65 -8.22
N LEU A 194 -3.07 -34.82 -7.39
CA LEU A 194 -2.65 -33.84 -6.36
C LEU A 194 -1.22 -33.33 -6.60
N GLY A 195 -0.31 -34.24 -6.94
CA GLY A 195 1.11 -33.95 -7.09
C GLY A 195 1.37 -33.01 -8.27
N ASN A 196 2.40 -32.16 -8.14
CA ASN A 196 2.87 -31.27 -9.20
C ASN A 196 4.33 -31.59 -9.53
N GLU A 197 4.57 -32.13 -10.74
CA GLU A 197 5.90 -32.61 -11.15
C GLU A 197 6.93 -31.49 -11.24
N ALA A 198 6.54 -30.28 -11.65
CA ALA A 198 7.45 -29.15 -11.72
C ALA A 198 7.97 -28.77 -10.32
N ILE A 199 7.10 -28.74 -9.31
CA ILE A 199 7.49 -28.46 -7.93
C ILE A 199 8.32 -29.61 -7.35
N LYS A 200 7.90 -30.88 -7.55
CA LYS A 200 8.65 -32.05 -7.06
C LYS A 200 10.08 -32.10 -7.61
N GLY A 201 10.24 -31.81 -8.91
CA GLY A 201 11.54 -31.79 -9.57
C GLY A 201 12.44 -30.62 -9.12
N ALA A 202 11.84 -29.52 -8.71
CA ALA A 202 12.58 -28.30 -8.37
C ALA A 202 13.13 -28.31 -6.93
N ILE A 203 12.33 -28.72 -5.94
CA ILE A 203 12.72 -28.67 -4.52
C ILE A 203 12.06 -29.81 -3.73
N SER A 204 12.74 -30.33 -2.69
CA SER A 204 12.14 -31.31 -1.80
C SER A 204 11.08 -30.66 -0.89
N ARG A 205 10.02 -31.42 -0.52
CA ARG A 205 8.94 -30.98 0.37
C ARG A 205 9.50 -30.32 1.64
N ASN A 206 10.38 -31.03 2.29
CA ASN A 206 10.93 -30.63 3.58
C ASN A 206 11.71 -29.31 3.48
N ARG A 207 12.51 -29.15 2.42
CA ARG A 207 13.28 -27.91 2.20
C ARG A 207 12.36 -26.73 1.89
N PHE A 208 11.35 -26.94 1.06
CA PHE A 208 10.36 -25.90 0.76
C PHE A 208 9.62 -25.45 2.04
N GLN A 209 9.11 -26.41 2.83
CA GLN A 209 8.38 -26.11 4.06
C GLN A 209 9.27 -25.38 5.08
N LEU A 210 10.53 -25.80 5.23
CA LEU A 210 11.49 -25.12 6.07
C LEU A 210 11.65 -23.65 5.63
N LEU A 211 11.97 -23.41 4.35
CA LEU A 211 12.24 -22.06 3.86
C LEU A 211 11.01 -21.17 3.97
N ILE A 212 9.82 -21.63 3.53
CA ILE A 212 8.61 -20.80 3.62
C ILE A 212 8.23 -20.51 5.08
N SER A 213 8.53 -21.42 6.03
CA SER A 213 8.27 -21.21 7.45
C SER A 213 9.25 -20.20 8.07
N LYS A 214 10.50 -20.16 7.62
CA LYS A 214 11.57 -19.32 8.17
C LYS A 214 11.90 -18.10 7.32
N LEU A 215 11.20 -17.90 6.20
CA LEU A 215 11.34 -16.70 5.37
C LEU A 215 11.19 -15.43 6.20
N TYR A 216 12.19 -14.52 6.10
CA TYR A 216 12.27 -13.34 6.95
C TYR A 216 12.66 -12.10 6.12
N PHE A 217 12.15 -10.92 6.48
CA PHE A 217 12.22 -9.72 5.63
C PHE A 217 12.84 -8.52 6.35
N THR A 218 13.45 -8.74 7.50
CA THR A 218 14.19 -7.74 8.26
C THR A 218 15.40 -8.42 8.91
N ASP A 219 16.40 -7.64 9.33
CA ASP A 219 17.55 -8.19 10.02
C ASP A 219 17.19 -8.59 11.46
N PRO A 220 17.16 -9.89 11.80
CA PRO A 220 16.76 -10.35 13.12
C PRO A 220 17.79 -10.03 14.24
N GLU A 221 19.01 -9.62 13.88
CA GLU A 221 20.06 -9.22 14.83
C GLU A 221 19.96 -7.74 15.21
N GLN A 222 19.22 -6.95 14.45
CA GLN A 222 18.98 -5.55 14.77
C GLN A 222 17.84 -5.41 15.79
N PRO A 223 17.95 -4.43 16.72
CA PRO A 223 16.86 -4.15 17.64
C PRO A 223 15.61 -3.79 16.85
N ALA A 224 14.44 -4.24 17.34
CA ALA A 224 13.18 -3.90 16.73
C ALA A 224 13.04 -2.36 16.63
N SER A 225 12.74 -1.87 15.44
CA SER A 225 12.43 -0.46 15.22
C SER A 225 11.15 -0.08 15.98
N SER A 226 10.98 1.22 16.26
CA SER A 226 9.73 1.77 16.80
C SER A 226 8.55 1.62 15.81
N SER A 227 8.82 1.30 14.54
CA SER A 227 7.80 1.04 13.53
C SER A 227 7.02 -0.25 13.84
N LYS A 228 5.70 -0.14 13.91
CA LYS A 228 4.80 -1.29 14.06
C LYS A 228 4.85 -2.26 12.87
N THR A 229 5.41 -1.82 11.74
CA THR A 229 5.51 -2.57 10.47
C THR A 229 6.93 -3.00 10.13
N TYR A 230 7.88 -2.86 11.05
CA TYR A 230 9.31 -3.09 10.81
C TYR A 230 9.65 -4.43 10.16
N TYR A 231 8.84 -5.48 10.40
CA TYR A 231 9.03 -6.80 9.78
C TYR A 231 8.94 -6.81 8.25
N ILE A 232 8.34 -5.78 7.65
CA ILE A 232 8.09 -5.71 6.20
C ILE A 232 8.53 -4.38 5.57
N ASP A 233 8.97 -3.42 6.37
CA ASP A 233 9.24 -2.04 5.94
C ASP A 233 10.27 -1.97 4.81
N GLU A 234 11.35 -2.77 4.87
CA GLU A 234 12.39 -2.81 3.83
C GLU A 234 11.85 -3.30 2.48
N VAL A 235 11.00 -4.35 2.52
CA VAL A 235 10.34 -4.85 1.32
C VAL A 235 9.41 -3.79 0.72
N ILE A 236 8.58 -3.16 1.57
CA ILE A 236 7.65 -2.11 1.14
C ILE A 236 8.40 -0.92 0.56
N SER A 237 9.46 -0.45 1.23
CA SER A 237 10.30 0.66 0.77
C SER A 237 10.93 0.39 -0.58
N CYS A 238 11.51 -0.80 -0.76
CA CYS A 238 12.10 -1.23 -2.04
C CYS A 238 11.04 -1.26 -3.15
N LEU A 239 9.88 -1.87 -2.90
CA LEU A 239 8.82 -1.98 -3.92
C LEU A 239 8.21 -0.62 -4.28
N LYS A 240 7.99 0.28 -3.32
CA LYS A 240 7.55 1.66 -3.59
C LYS A 240 8.49 2.36 -4.56
N HIS A 241 9.79 2.23 -4.32
CA HIS A 241 10.82 2.83 -5.17
C HIS A 241 10.79 2.25 -6.59
N THR A 242 10.77 0.92 -6.74
CA THR A 242 10.77 0.27 -8.05
C THR A 242 9.47 0.51 -8.81
N PHE A 243 8.32 0.42 -8.15
CA PHE A 243 7.01 0.65 -8.75
C PHE A 243 6.89 2.06 -9.32
N SER A 244 7.30 3.07 -8.54
CA SER A 244 7.23 4.46 -8.99
C SER A 244 8.18 4.76 -10.16
N LYS A 245 9.31 4.03 -10.28
CA LYS A 245 10.32 4.25 -11.33
C LYS A 245 10.11 3.42 -12.59
N ALA A 246 9.44 2.28 -12.50
CA ALA A 246 9.35 1.33 -13.62
C ALA A 246 8.37 1.76 -14.72
N ARG A 247 7.43 2.64 -14.44
CA ARG A 247 6.38 3.08 -15.35
C ARG A 247 6.17 4.60 -15.28
N ASP A 248 5.88 5.19 -16.43
CA ASP A 248 5.40 6.56 -16.51
C ASP A 248 4.10 6.71 -15.70
N GLU A 249 3.96 7.85 -15.04
CA GLU A 249 2.75 8.13 -14.28
C GLU A 249 1.58 8.38 -15.22
N SER A 250 0.49 7.65 -14.99
CA SER A 250 -0.75 7.89 -15.71
C SER A 250 -1.38 9.21 -15.26
N PRO A 251 -2.10 9.90 -16.16
CA PRO A 251 -2.73 11.17 -15.82
C PRO A 251 -3.85 11.03 -14.78
N TYR A 252 -4.41 9.83 -14.60
CA TYR A 252 -5.51 9.59 -13.66
C TYR A 252 -5.15 8.48 -12.70
N GLN A 253 -5.10 8.79 -11.41
CA GLN A 253 -4.72 7.83 -10.38
C GLN A 253 -5.72 7.86 -9.22
N SER A 254 -6.12 6.69 -8.75
CA SER A 254 -6.99 6.56 -7.59
C SER A 254 -6.20 6.24 -6.32
N ILE A 255 -6.70 6.73 -5.19
CA ILE A 255 -6.20 6.39 -3.85
C ILE A 255 -7.34 5.76 -3.08
N ASP A 256 -7.12 4.55 -2.58
CA ASP A 256 -8.10 3.81 -1.77
C ASP A 256 -7.42 2.79 -0.85
N GLU A 257 -8.23 2.09 -0.04
CA GLU A 257 -7.76 0.99 0.77
C GLU A 257 -7.92 -0.37 0.09
N SER A 258 -6.91 -1.19 0.28
CA SER A 258 -6.84 -2.60 -0.06
C SER A 258 -6.72 -3.45 1.20
N MET A 259 -7.22 -4.70 1.17
CA MET A 259 -7.20 -5.58 2.33
C MET A 259 -6.44 -6.88 2.05
N THR A 260 -5.51 -7.21 2.95
CA THR A 260 -4.85 -8.54 2.99
C THR A 260 -5.52 -9.40 4.05
N LYS A 261 -6.08 -10.54 3.64
CA LYS A 261 -6.79 -11.46 4.54
C LYS A 261 -5.87 -11.99 5.63
N PHE A 262 -6.24 -11.76 6.89
CA PHE A 262 -5.49 -12.23 8.04
C PHE A 262 -6.44 -12.64 9.19
N LYS A 263 -6.27 -13.86 9.70
CA LYS A 263 -7.12 -14.42 10.78
C LYS A 263 -6.38 -14.50 12.12
N GLY A 264 -5.06 -14.32 12.13
CA GLY A 264 -4.24 -14.37 13.33
C GLY A 264 -4.49 -13.18 14.28
N ARG A 265 -3.68 -13.11 15.35
CA ARG A 265 -3.66 -11.99 16.31
C ARG A 265 -2.68 -10.94 15.81
N SER A 266 -3.04 -9.68 15.80
CA SER A 266 -2.18 -8.51 15.56
C SER A 266 -2.94 -7.24 15.88
N ALA A 267 -2.27 -6.28 16.49
CA ALA A 267 -2.79 -4.93 16.72
C ALA A 267 -3.08 -4.16 15.42
N LEU A 268 -2.46 -4.57 14.30
CA LEU A 268 -2.68 -3.97 12.98
C LEU A 268 -3.94 -4.49 12.28
N LYS A 269 -4.59 -5.54 12.83
CA LYS A 269 -5.75 -6.16 12.18
C LYS A 269 -6.96 -5.26 12.23
N GLN A 270 -7.57 -5.03 11.07
CA GLN A 270 -8.76 -4.19 10.89
C GLN A 270 -9.99 -5.03 10.54
N TYR A 271 -11.17 -4.52 10.88
CA TYR A 271 -12.46 -5.08 10.50
C TYR A 271 -13.23 -4.07 9.63
N LEU A 272 -13.45 -4.39 8.36
CA LEU A 272 -14.18 -3.59 7.39
C LEU A 272 -15.36 -4.41 6.84
N PRO A 273 -16.58 -4.28 7.41
CA PRO A 273 -17.70 -5.16 7.11
C PRO A 273 -18.18 -5.10 5.66
N LEU A 274 -17.96 -3.97 4.97
CA LEU A 274 -18.42 -3.72 3.60
C LEU A 274 -17.43 -4.20 2.53
N LYS A 275 -16.15 -4.48 2.91
CA LYS A 275 -15.16 -4.99 1.94
C LYS A 275 -15.30 -6.52 1.77
N PRO A 276 -14.95 -7.09 0.59
CA PRO A 276 -14.97 -8.54 0.38
C PRO A 276 -14.13 -9.30 1.42
N ILE A 277 -12.95 -8.78 1.76
CA ILE A 277 -12.12 -9.26 2.86
C ILE A 277 -12.44 -8.43 4.10
N LYS A 278 -13.34 -8.95 4.94
CA LYS A 278 -13.84 -8.22 6.11
C LYS A 278 -12.82 -8.07 7.24
N ARG A 279 -11.85 -8.98 7.37
CA ARG A 279 -10.85 -8.96 8.46
C ARG A 279 -9.47 -9.20 7.89
N GLY A 280 -8.52 -8.30 8.20
CA GLY A 280 -7.17 -8.39 7.67
C GLY A 280 -6.30 -7.19 8.00
N ILE A 281 -5.18 -7.09 7.31
CA ILE A 281 -4.26 -5.95 7.37
C ILE A 281 -4.66 -4.99 6.26
N LYS A 282 -4.86 -3.73 6.59
CA LYS A 282 -5.20 -2.67 5.65
C LYS A 282 -3.92 -2.13 4.98
N ILE A 283 -3.99 -1.91 3.70
CA ILE A 283 -2.94 -1.28 2.90
C ILE A 283 -3.57 -0.12 2.15
N TRP A 284 -2.94 1.04 2.21
CA TRP A 284 -3.30 2.19 1.40
C TRP A 284 -2.54 2.11 0.09
N GLU A 285 -3.21 2.26 -1.03
CA GLU A 285 -2.61 2.14 -2.36
C GLU A 285 -2.94 3.35 -3.24
N ARG A 286 -2.01 3.71 -4.12
CA ARG A 286 -2.18 4.66 -5.20
C ARG A 286 -1.95 3.96 -6.53
N CYS A 287 -3.01 3.81 -7.32
CA CYS A 287 -3.00 3.02 -8.55
C CYS A 287 -3.44 3.83 -9.77
N ASP A 288 -2.94 3.44 -10.94
CA ASP A 288 -3.48 3.87 -12.23
C ASP A 288 -4.97 3.52 -12.31
N ALA A 289 -5.80 4.51 -12.56
CA ALA A 289 -7.24 4.35 -12.63
C ALA A 289 -7.73 3.43 -13.77
N MET A 290 -6.93 3.26 -14.82
CA MET A 290 -7.30 2.50 -16.02
C MET A 290 -6.71 1.09 -16.04
N THR A 291 -5.51 0.91 -15.51
CA THR A 291 -4.81 -0.37 -15.57
C THR A 291 -4.69 -1.05 -14.22
N GLY A 292 -4.91 -0.35 -13.12
CA GLY A 292 -4.66 -0.87 -11.77
C GLY A 292 -3.18 -1.06 -11.45
N TYR A 293 -2.25 -0.45 -12.21
CA TYR A 293 -0.83 -0.45 -11.86
C TYR A 293 -0.62 0.30 -10.55
N ALA A 294 -0.05 -0.35 -9.55
CA ALA A 294 0.23 0.28 -8.27
C ALA A 294 1.53 1.08 -8.33
N TYR A 295 1.46 2.39 -8.05
CA TYR A 295 2.62 3.27 -7.99
C TYR A 295 3.20 3.40 -6.59
N ASP A 296 2.32 3.37 -5.57
CA ASP A 296 2.71 3.56 -4.17
C ASP A 296 1.78 2.78 -3.24
N LEU A 297 2.29 2.38 -2.08
CA LEU A 297 1.53 1.68 -1.07
C LEU A 297 2.09 1.93 0.34
N ASN A 298 1.21 1.92 1.35
CA ASN A 298 1.58 2.02 2.76
C ASN A 298 0.76 1.01 3.59
N VAL A 299 1.43 0.22 4.42
CA VAL A 299 0.74 -0.65 5.38
C VAL A 299 0.18 0.23 6.51
N TYR A 300 -1.09 0.06 6.85
CA TYR A 300 -1.70 0.80 7.94
C TYR A 300 -1.10 0.41 9.29
N SER A 301 -0.50 1.37 9.98
CA SER A 301 0.17 1.19 11.27
C SER A 301 -0.53 1.89 12.45
N GLY A 302 -1.78 2.36 12.26
CA GLY A 302 -2.53 3.13 13.24
C GLY A 302 -2.60 4.62 12.89
N LYS A 303 -2.99 5.44 13.88
CA LYS A 303 -3.18 6.88 13.69
C LYS A 303 -1.88 7.69 13.52
N GLU A 304 -0.73 7.08 13.76
CA GLU A 304 0.60 7.73 13.75
C GLU A 304 1.19 7.92 12.34
N LEU A 305 0.47 7.56 11.28
CA LEU A 305 0.95 7.72 9.91
C LEU A 305 1.22 9.20 9.62
N GLY A 306 2.48 9.52 9.24
CA GLY A 306 2.86 10.86 8.80
C GLY A 306 3.11 11.84 9.95
N GLN A 307 3.94 11.50 10.93
CA GLN A 307 4.38 12.41 12.00
C GLN A 307 4.99 13.71 11.47
N ASP A 308 5.54 13.70 10.24
CA ASP A 308 6.08 14.87 9.54
C ASP A 308 5.00 15.77 8.91
N LEU A 309 3.72 15.41 9.03
CA LEU A 309 2.60 16.14 8.43
C LEU A 309 1.89 16.98 9.49
N PRO A 310 1.19 18.08 9.09
CA PRO A 310 0.54 18.98 10.06
C PRO A 310 -0.39 18.21 11.00
N GLU A 311 -0.27 18.43 12.30
CA GLU A 311 -1.10 17.79 13.35
C GLU A 311 -2.60 18.04 13.17
N SER A 312 -2.96 19.14 12.49
CA SER A 312 -4.35 19.48 12.18
C SER A 312 -5.00 18.64 11.09
N SER A 313 -4.22 17.78 10.40
CA SER A 313 -4.72 16.96 9.28
C SER A 313 -5.42 15.69 9.79
N THR A 314 -6.55 15.34 9.18
CA THR A 314 -7.20 14.05 9.42
C THR A 314 -6.35 12.88 8.93
N LEU A 315 -6.64 11.66 9.39
CA LEU A 315 -5.92 10.47 8.91
C LEU A 315 -6.03 10.33 7.39
N GLY A 316 -7.22 10.54 6.81
CA GLY A 316 -7.42 10.48 5.35
C GLY A 316 -6.54 11.48 4.59
N GLU A 317 -6.45 12.72 5.07
CA GLU A 317 -5.56 13.74 4.48
C GLU A 317 -4.09 13.32 4.55
N ARG A 318 -3.63 12.81 5.70
CA ARG A 318 -2.24 12.34 5.87
C ARG A 318 -1.91 11.18 4.93
N VAL A 319 -2.85 10.24 4.74
CA VAL A 319 -2.68 9.13 3.79
C VAL A 319 -2.48 9.66 2.37
N VAL A 320 -3.36 10.55 1.89
CA VAL A 320 -3.22 11.15 0.56
C VAL A 320 -1.88 11.86 0.42
N LEU A 321 -1.53 12.73 1.37
CA LEU A 321 -0.26 13.46 1.34
C LEU A 321 0.96 12.53 1.39
N SER A 322 0.89 11.42 2.11
CA SER A 322 1.97 10.43 2.15
C SER A 322 2.14 9.72 0.81
N LEU A 323 1.04 9.27 0.19
CA LEU A 323 1.06 8.56 -1.09
C LEU A 323 1.37 9.47 -2.30
N THR A 324 1.27 10.79 -2.13
CA THR A 324 1.63 11.75 -3.18
C THR A 324 3.10 12.16 -3.16
N LYS A 325 3.86 11.84 -2.10
CA LYS A 325 5.30 12.13 -2.00
C LYS A 325 6.14 11.50 -3.13
N THR A 326 5.68 10.40 -3.69
CA THR A 326 6.36 9.67 -4.79
C THR A 326 5.92 10.11 -6.18
N ILE A 327 4.98 11.04 -6.31
CA ILE A 327 4.56 11.60 -7.61
C ILE A 327 5.66 12.50 -8.16
N ARG A 328 6.06 12.25 -9.39
CA ARG A 328 7.09 13.01 -10.11
C ARG A 328 6.51 13.98 -11.14
N ASN A 329 5.30 13.66 -11.63
CA ASN A 329 4.63 14.46 -12.65
C ASN A 329 3.52 15.29 -12.03
N PRO A 330 3.59 16.64 -12.08
CA PRO A 330 2.57 17.52 -11.49
C PRO A 330 1.19 17.42 -12.16
N ASP A 331 1.12 16.85 -13.37
CA ASP A 331 -0.11 16.75 -14.17
C ASP A 331 -1.00 15.54 -13.78
N VAL A 332 -0.64 14.82 -12.72
CA VAL A 332 -1.46 13.70 -12.22
C VAL A 332 -2.71 14.23 -11.55
N THR A 333 -3.88 13.78 -12.03
CA THR A 333 -5.17 14.03 -11.38
C THR A 333 -5.49 12.88 -10.43
N LEU A 334 -5.76 13.20 -9.16
CA LEU A 334 -6.04 12.25 -8.10
C LEU A 334 -7.54 12.08 -7.89
N VAL A 335 -7.96 10.83 -7.67
CA VAL A 335 -9.35 10.49 -7.37
C VAL A 335 -9.39 9.67 -6.09
N PHE A 336 -10.21 10.07 -5.12
CA PHE A 336 -10.31 9.37 -3.84
C PHE A 336 -11.71 9.46 -3.24
N ASP A 337 -12.04 8.51 -2.36
CA ASP A 337 -13.38 8.42 -1.78
C ASP A 337 -13.61 9.42 -0.63
N ARG A 338 -14.81 9.35 -0.05
CA ARG A 338 -15.25 10.23 1.03
C ARG A 338 -14.42 10.11 2.31
N PHE A 339 -13.70 9.00 2.53
CA PHE A 339 -12.83 8.86 3.69
C PHE A 339 -11.67 9.86 3.65
N PHE A 340 -11.10 10.08 2.48
CA PHE A 340 -9.94 10.95 2.27
C PHE A 340 -10.32 12.42 2.02
N THR A 341 -11.49 12.66 1.41
CA THR A 341 -11.88 13.98 0.90
C THR A 341 -12.23 14.95 2.01
N SER A 342 -11.56 16.09 2.04
CA SER A 342 -11.94 17.25 2.86
C SER A 342 -11.76 18.54 2.09
N VAL A 343 -12.44 19.60 2.51
CA VAL A 343 -12.25 20.93 1.93
C VAL A 343 -10.83 21.43 2.15
N HIS A 344 -10.26 21.15 3.32
CA HIS A 344 -8.87 21.52 3.65
C HIS A 344 -7.88 20.85 2.69
N LEU A 345 -8.02 19.54 2.46
CA LEU A 345 -7.16 18.80 1.53
C LEU A 345 -7.25 19.39 0.11
N LEU A 346 -8.48 19.55 -0.44
CA LEU A 346 -8.67 20.05 -1.81
C LEU A 346 -8.15 21.48 -2.00
N ASN A 347 -8.19 22.29 -0.95
CA ASN A 347 -7.67 23.64 -0.95
C ASN A 347 -6.13 23.72 -0.84
N SER A 348 -5.47 22.69 -0.29
CA SER A 348 -4.02 22.70 -0.01
C SER A 348 -3.20 21.81 -0.94
N ILE A 349 -3.78 20.73 -1.47
CA ILE A 349 -3.06 19.76 -2.30
C ILE A 349 -2.54 20.41 -3.59
N GLN A 350 -1.31 20.04 -3.98
CA GLN A 350 -0.62 20.61 -5.15
C GLN A 350 -1.07 19.99 -6.49
N TYR A 351 -1.91 18.96 -6.44
CA TYR A 351 -2.35 18.21 -7.60
C TYR A 351 -3.82 18.48 -7.92
N PRO A 352 -4.22 18.37 -9.21
CA PRO A 352 -5.62 18.22 -9.56
C PRO A 352 -6.24 17.07 -8.78
N ALA A 353 -7.38 17.29 -8.16
CA ALA A 353 -8.00 16.27 -7.33
C ALA A 353 -9.52 16.35 -7.33
N VAL A 354 -10.18 15.19 -7.23
CA VAL A 354 -11.62 15.06 -7.12
C VAL A 354 -11.97 13.91 -6.17
N GLY A 355 -12.98 14.11 -5.33
CA GLY A 355 -13.43 13.06 -4.42
C GLY A 355 -14.84 13.26 -3.90
N THR A 356 -15.53 12.17 -3.59
CA THR A 356 -16.81 12.22 -2.87
C THR A 356 -16.58 12.74 -1.46
N ALA A 357 -17.55 13.45 -0.90
CA ALA A 357 -17.41 14.06 0.41
C ALA A 357 -18.63 13.79 1.30
N ILE A 358 -18.40 13.76 2.62
CA ILE A 358 -19.44 13.67 3.62
C ILE A 358 -19.94 15.10 3.88
N SER A 359 -21.24 15.33 3.73
CA SER A 359 -21.85 16.66 3.85
C SER A 359 -21.68 17.31 5.23
N THR A 360 -21.49 16.51 6.27
CA THR A 360 -21.32 16.98 7.67
C THR A 360 -19.87 17.34 8.02
N ARG A 361 -18.90 17.15 7.12
CA ARG A 361 -17.50 17.50 7.38
C ARG A 361 -17.32 19.02 7.55
N LYS A 362 -16.28 19.38 8.29
CA LYS A 362 -15.91 20.78 8.54
C LYS A 362 -15.74 21.57 7.23
N ASN A 363 -16.28 22.79 7.20
CA ASN A 363 -16.19 23.73 6.08
C ASN A 363 -16.92 23.29 4.79
N MET A 364 -17.72 22.24 4.82
CA MET A 364 -18.55 21.86 3.66
C MET A 364 -19.59 22.94 3.32
N PRO A 365 -19.96 23.07 2.03
CA PRO A 365 -21.04 23.98 1.64
C PRO A 365 -22.38 23.52 2.23
N LYS A 366 -23.20 24.49 2.64
CA LYS A 366 -24.58 24.24 3.07
C LYS A 366 -25.50 24.38 1.87
N PHE A 367 -25.78 23.27 1.23
CA PHE A 367 -26.77 23.22 0.15
C PHE A 367 -28.18 23.35 0.71
N GLN A 368 -29.08 24.00 -0.04
CA GLN A 368 -30.44 24.24 0.43
C GLN A 368 -31.46 23.34 -0.30
N GLY A 369 -32.58 23.05 0.36
CA GLY A 369 -33.69 22.31 -0.23
C GLY A 369 -33.38 20.83 -0.54
N LYS A 370 -34.37 20.14 -1.11
CA LYS A 370 -34.27 18.76 -1.58
C LYS A 370 -34.25 18.74 -3.10
N LEU A 371 -33.31 17.98 -3.66
CA LEU A 371 -33.23 17.76 -5.10
C LEU A 371 -34.13 16.59 -5.52
N LYS A 372 -34.75 16.70 -6.71
CA LYS A 372 -35.38 15.58 -7.41
C LYS A 372 -34.32 14.78 -8.16
N ARG A 373 -34.64 13.55 -8.52
CA ARG A 373 -33.74 12.70 -9.29
C ARG A 373 -33.32 13.36 -10.60
N GLY A 374 -32.00 13.46 -10.81
CA GLY A 374 -31.40 14.13 -11.96
C GLY A 374 -31.06 15.60 -11.72
N GLU A 375 -31.61 16.23 -10.69
CA GLU A 375 -31.26 17.61 -10.34
C GLU A 375 -29.90 17.68 -9.64
N PHE A 376 -29.23 18.80 -9.79
CA PHE A 376 -27.90 19.07 -9.23
C PHE A 376 -27.77 20.55 -8.85
N GLU A 377 -26.77 20.83 -8.02
CA GLU A 377 -26.43 22.18 -7.57
C GLU A 377 -24.91 22.31 -7.44
N PHE A 378 -24.39 23.48 -7.83
CA PHE A 378 -22.96 23.79 -7.72
C PHE A 378 -22.73 24.96 -6.76
N LEU A 379 -21.69 24.83 -5.93
CA LEU A 379 -21.16 25.91 -5.11
C LEU A 379 -19.63 25.93 -5.26
N ALA A 380 -19.05 27.13 -5.28
CA ALA A 380 -17.62 27.33 -5.35
C ALA A 380 -17.11 28.17 -4.17
N ASN A 381 -15.91 27.88 -3.68
CA ASN A 381 -15.29 28.70 -2.65
C ASN A 381 -14.26 29.67 -3.21
N HIS A 382 -13.80 30.62 -2.40
CA HIS A 382 -12.82 31.64 -2.77
C HIS A 382 -11.44 31.04 -3.13
N GLN A 383 -11.13 29.80 -2.71
CA GLN A 383 -9.89 29.08 -3.06
C GLN A 383 -10.02 28.27 -4.36
N ARG A 384 -11.09 28.50 -5.11
CA ARG A 384 -11.36 27.88 -6.42
C ARG A 384 -11.56 26.36 -6.35
N THR A 385 -12.12 25.86 -5.25
CA THR A 385 -12.64 24.50 -5.14
C THR A 385 -14.14 24.50 -5.43
N MET A 386 -14.57 23.59 -6.28
CA MET A 386 -15.97 23.35 -6.67
C MET A 386 -16.56 22.24 -5.80
N ALA A 387 -17.79 22.43 -5.37
CA ALA A 387 -18.63 21.40 -4.78
C ALA A 387 -19.86 21.19 -5.67
N ALA A 388 -20.17 19.94 -6.03
CA ALA A 388 -21.39 19.58 -6.71
C ALA A 388 -22.19 18.61 -5.85
N ARG A 389 -23.49 18.87 -5.74
CA ARG A 389 -24.48 17.97 -5.16
C ARG A 389 -25.39 17.47 -6.29
N TRP A 390 -25.60 16.18 -6.38
CA TRP A 390 -26.42 15.54 -7.39
C TRP A 390 -27.31 14.47 -6.79
N GLN A 391 -28.57 14.43 -7.20
CA GLN A 391 -29.53 13.42 -6.77
C GLN A 391 -29.69 12.33 -7.83
N ASP A 392 -29.14 11.14 -7.56
CA ASP A 392 -29.45 9.91 -8.32
C ASP A 392 -30.43 9.04 -7.52
N SER A 393 -30.10 7.80 -7.21
CA SER A 393 -30.83 6.96 -6.24
C SER A 393 -30.63 7.44 -4.81
N LYS A 394 -29.46 7.99 -4.52
CA LYS A 394 -29.08 8.70 -3.30
C LYS A 394 -28.40 10.01 -3.67
N GLU A 395 -28.44 10.94 -2.74
CA GLU A 395 -27.67 12.18 -2.89
C GLU A 395 -26.18 11.91 -2.79
N VAL A 396 -25.41 12.47 -3.72
CA VAL A 396 -23.96 12.39 -3.77
C VAL A 396 -23.38 13.79 -3.81
N THR A 397 -22.43 14.06 -2.93
CA THR A 397 -21.66 15.31 -2.92
C THR A 397 -20.22 15.00 -3.32
N VAL A 398 -19.68 15.77 -4.27
CA VAL A 398 -18.31 15.65 -4.76
C VAL A 398 -17.64 17.02 -4.68
N LEU A 399 -16.38 17.02 -4.23
CA LEU A 399 -15.49 18.18 -4.25
C LEU A 399 -14.45 18.03 -5.34
N SER A 400 -14.07 19.13 -5.99
CA SER A 400 -12.99 19.16 -6.98
C SER A 400 -12.28 20.51 -6.98
N ASN A 401 -10.96 20.50 -7.12
CA ASN A 401 -10.14 21.70 -7.34
C ASN A 401 -9.73 21.87 -8.81
N CYS A 402 -10.24 21.02 -9.72
CA CYS A 402 -9.84 20.99 -11.14
C CYS A 402 -11.02 20.90 -12.13
N HIS A 403 -12.26 20.96 -11.66
CA HIS A 403 -13.46 20.98 -12.52
C HIS A 403 -14.24 22.26 -12.30
N ASP A 404 -14.96 22.68 -13.35
CA ASP A 404 -15.92 23.77 -13.34
C ASP A 404 -17.37 23.25 -13.18
N ALA A 405 -18.36 24.09 -13.45
CA ALA A 405 -19.78 23.75 -13.37
C ALA A 405 -20.33 23.07 -14.64
N THR A 406 -19.47 22.41 -15.43
CA THR A 406 -19.88 21.73 -16.65
C THR A 406 -20.80 20.54 -16.33
N VAL A 407 -21.83 20.37 -17.13
CA VAL A 407 -22.81 19.29 -17.03
C VAL A 407 -22.68 18.34 -18.22
N ASN A 408 -22.61 17.08 -17.92
CA ASN A 408 -22.59 15.97 -18.87
C ASN A 408 -23.83 15.08 -18.71
N THR A 409 -23.88 13.94 -19.38
CA THR A 409 -24.95 12.97 -19.23
C THR A 409 -24.42 11.62 -18.74
N ALA A 410 -25.14 10.99 -17.82
CA ALA A 410 -24.88 9.64 -17.36
C ALA A 410 -26.00 8.68 -17.78
N ASN A 411 -25.64 7.48 -18.24
CA ASN A 411 -26.61 6.43 -18.54
C ASN A 411 -27.08 5.79 -17.23
N ARG A 412 -28.37 5.79 -16.96
CA ARG A 412 -28.98 5.16 -15.78
C ARG A 412 -30.01 4.11 -16.20
N LYS A 413 -29.93 2.92 -15.58
CA LYS A 413 -30.90 1.85 -15.77
C LYS A 413 -32.16 2.16 -14.94
N GLN A 414 -33.31 2.19 -15.57
CA GLN A 414 -34.60 2.30 -14.90
C GLN A 414 -35.07 0.95 -14.34
N LYS A 415 -36.15 0.95 -13.57
CA LYS A 415 -36.74 -0.26 -12.98
C LYS A 415 -37.18 -1.27 -14.05
N ASP A 416 -37.58 -0.79 -15.21
CA ASP A 416 -38.00 -1.59 -16.38
C ASP A 416 -36.84 -2.10 -17.24
N GLY A 417 -35.58 -1.85 -16.81
CA GLY A 417 -34.37 -2.28 -17.52
C GLY A 417 -33.88 -1.33 -18.62
N ARG A 418 -34.66 -0.32 -19.02
CA ARG A 418 -34.27 0.65 -20.05
C ARG A 418 -33.15 1.57 -19.53
N LYS A 419 -32.22 1.91 -20.42
CA LYS A 419 -31.17 2.90 -20.14
C LYS A 419 -31.65 4.28 -20.58
N VAL A 420 -31.66 5.23 -19.67
CA VAL A 420 -32.01 6.62 -19.91
C VAL A 420 -30.81 7.51 -19.63
N LYS A 421 -30.59 8.53 -20.44
CA LYS A 421 -29.60 9.58 -20.17
C LYS A 421 -30.19 10.54 -19.15
N VAL A 422 -29.41 10.85 -18.14
CA VAL A 422 -29.73 11.79 -17.05
C VAL A 422 -28.59 12.80 -16.97
N ASP A 423 -28.91 14.06 -16.79
CA ASP A 423 -27.92 15.09 -16.57
C ASP A 423 -27.11 14.79 -15.30
N CYS A 424 -25.81 14.98 -15.43
CA CYS A 424 -24.86 14.66 -14.36
C CYS A 424 -23.69 15.64 -14.41
N PRO A 425 -23.32 16.29 -13.29
CA PRO A 425 -22.11 17.11 -13.22
C PRO A 425 -20.87 16.37 -13.72
N GLU A 426 -20.02 17.05 -14.52
CA GLU A 426 -18.81 16.44 -15.12
C GLU A 426 -17.88 15.85 -14.05
N LEU A 427 -17.68 16.55 -12.93
CA LEU A 427 -16.81 16.05 -11.84
C LEU A 427 -17.33 14.73 -11.24
N ILE A 428 -18.64 14.46 -11.29
CA ILE A 428 -19.22 13.18 -10.83
C ILE A 428 -19.02 12.09 -11.90
N CYS A 429 -19.17 12.44 -13.17
CA CYS A 429 -18.86 11.54 -14.28
C CYS A 429 -17.39 11.13 -14.25
N PHE A 430 -16.50 12.09 -14.02
CA PHE A 430 -15.06 11.88 -13.89
C PHE A 430 -14.72 10.99 -12.68
N TYR A 431 -15.27 11.29 -11.51
CA TYR A 431 -15.10 10.47 -10.33
C TYR A 431 -15.50 9.01 -10.58
N ASN A 432 -16.70 8.80 -11.10
CA ASN A 432 -17.21 7.45 -11.37
C ASN A 432 -16.34 6.67 -12.38
N LYS A 433 -15.69 7.36 -13.30
CA LYS A 433 -14.84 6.75 -14.33
C LYS A 433 -13.48 6.33 -13.79
N TYR A 434 -12.92 7.09 -12.85
CA TYR A 434 -11.51 6.98 -12.50
C TYR A 434 -11.25 6.56 -11.04
N MET A 435 -12.29 6.38 -10.20
CA MET A 435 -12.09 5.97 -8.81
C MET A 435 -11.64 4.52 -8.64
N GLY A 436 -11.96 3.63 -9.58
CA GLY A 436 -11.84 2.17 -9.43
C GLY A 436 -10.43 1.57 -9.60
N GLY A 437 -9.34 2.36 -9.60
CA GLY A 437 -8.00 1.82 -9.90
C GLY A 437 -7.47 0.86 -8.86
N VAL A 438 -7.68 1.12 -7.57
CA VAL A 438 -7.26 0.22 -6.48
C VAL A 438 -8.11 -1.06 -6.48
N ASP A 439 -9.42 -0.94 -6.66
CA ASP A 439 -10.30 -2.11 -6.78
C ASP A 439 -9.91 -2.99 -7.98
N LEU A 440 -9.51 -2.38 -9.10
CA LEU A 440 -9.02 -3.09 -10.28
C LEU A 440 -7.69 -3.80 -10.00
N SER A 441 -6.78 -3.16 -9.25
CA SER A 441 -5.55 -3.78 -8.76
C SER A 441 -5.86 -5.00 -7.90
N ASP A 442 -6.73 -4.84 -6.91
CA ASP A 442 -7.17 -5.92 -6.01
C ASP A 442 -7.82 -7.09 -6.77
N GLN A 443 -8.67 -6.80 -7.75
CA GLN A 443 -9.27 -7.83 -8.60
C GLN A 443 -8.18 -8.63 -9.34
N LYS A 444 -7.20 -7.97 -9.96
CA LYS A 444 -6.11 -8.62 -10.70
C LYS A 444 -5.23 -9.47 -9.80
N VAL A 445 -4.84 -8.94 -8.64
CA VAL A 445 -4.06 -9.67 -7.62
C VAL A 445 -4.85 -10.87 -7.09
N GLY A 446 -6.14 -10.72 -6.86
CA GLY A 446 -7.02 -11.76 -6.32
C GLY A 446 -7.28 -12.94 -7.26
N VAL A 447 -7.06 -12.80 -8.57
CA VAL A 447 -7.28 -13.89 -9.56
C VAL A 447 -6.39 -15.09 -9.24
N TYR A 448 -5.10 -14.85 -8.94
CA TYR A 448 -4.11 -15.89 -8.64
C TYR A 448 -3.44 -15.62 -7.29
N ASP A 449 -4.25 -15.39 -6.24
CA ASP A 449 -3.72 -15.11 -4.90
C ASP A 449 -3.09 -16.36 -4.27
N PHE A 450 -1.89 -16.21 -3.71
CA PHE A 450 -1.24 -17.20 -2.85
C PHE A 450 -1.77 -17.06 -1.43
N ASP A 451 -3.06 -17.40 -1.20
CA ASP A 451 -3.71 -17.31 0.11
C ASP A 451 -3.46 -18.57 0.96
N ARG A 452 -2.25 -18.79 1.40
CA ARG A 452 -1.93 -19.85 2.37
C ARG A 452 -2.04 -19.33 3.80
N ARG A 453 -2.43 -20.23 4.72
CA ARG A 453 -2.54 -19.92 6.15
C ARG A 453 -1.17 -19.51 6.70
N SER A 454 -1.13 -18.41 7.42
CA SER A 454 0.00 -17.93 8.20
C SER A 454 -0.52 -17.15 9.39
N ASN A 455 0.14 -17.24 10.52
CA ASN A 455 -0.15 -16.40 11.70
C ASN A 455 0.81 -15.22 11.80
N LYS A 456 1.79 -15.15 10.96
CA LYS A 456 2.67 -13.99 10.83
C LYS A 456 2.04 -13.03 9.82
N TRP A 457 1.50 -11.90 10.30
CA TRP A 457 0.79 -10.92 9.48
C TRP A 457 1.67 -10.38 8.35
N TRP A 458 2.97 -10.15 8.59
CA TRP A 458 3.90 -9.66 7.57
C TRP A 458 4.11 -10.63 6.41
N LYS A 459 4.02 -11.95 6.63
CA LYS A 459 4.05 -12.94 5.54
C LYS A 459 2.82 -12.82 4.65
N LYS A 460 1.65 -12.55 5.23
CA LYS A 460 0.43 -12.32 4.46
C LYS A 460 0.54 -11.04 3.62
N VAL A 461 1.10 -9.98 4.20
CA VAL A 461 1.41 -8.74 3.45
C VAL A 461 2.43 -9.04 2.34
N PHE A 462 3.52 -9.78 2.64
CA PHE A 462 4.51 -10.18 1.64
C PHE A 462 3.87 -10.93 0.46
N TYR A 463 2.99 -11.89 0.72
CA TYR A 463 2.31 -12.62 -0.37
C TYR A 463 1.47 -11.69 -1.24
N LYS A 464 0.77 -10.74 -0.65
CA LYS A 464 0.00 -9.72 -1.38
C LYS A 464 0.91 -8.85 -2.24
N VAL A 465 2.00 -8.30 -1.68
CA VAL A 465 2.88 -7.39 -2.44
C VAL A 465 3.74 -8.10 -3.47
N LEU A 466 4.04 -9.40 -3.28
CA LEU A 466 4.65 -10.24 -4.31
C LEU A 466 3.72 -10.36 -5.53
N MET A 467 2.43 -10.67 -5.29
CA MET A 467 1.45 -10.76 -6.38
C MET A 467 1.20 -9.39 -7.03
N LEU A 468 1.24 -8.32 -6.24
CA LEU A 468 1.17 -6.95 -6.77
C LEU A 468 2.36 -6.64 -7.71
N ALA A 469 3.57 -7.07 -7.33
CA ALA A 469 4.75 -6.97 -8.19
C ALA A 469 4.59 -7.79 -9.49
N VAL A 470 4.01 -8.99 -9.44
CA VAL A 470 3.70 -9.80 -10.61
C VAL A 470 2.70 -9.10 -11.54
N VAL A 471 1.61 -8.54 -10.98
CA VAL A 471 0.60 -7.80 -11.74
C VAL A 471 1.20 -6.55 -12.38
N ASN A 472 2.00 -5.79 -11.63
CA ASN A 472 2.71 -4.63 -12.17
C ASN A 472 3.65 -5.02 -13.32
N SER A 473 4.38 -6.13 -13.18
CA SER A 473 5.28 -6.65 -14.22
C SER A 473 4.53 -7.06 -15.49
N TRP A 474 3.37 -7.69 -15.34
CA TRP A 474 2.48 -8.05 -16.43
C TRP A 474 1.95 -6.82 -17.18
N ILE A 475 1.56 -5.76 -16.45
CA ILE A 475 1.12 -4.50 -17.07
C ILE A 475 2.27 -3.86 -17.86
N LEU A 476 3.50 -3.84 -17.30
CA LEU A 476 4.69 -3.35 -18.00
C LEU A 476 5.00 -4.17 -19.25
N TYR A 477 4.86 -5.49 -19.18
CA TYR A 477 5.03 -6.39 -20.32
C TYR A 477 4.06 -6.04 -21.45
N MET A 478 2.77 -5.85 -21.14
CA MET A 478 1.76 -5.45 -22.14
C MET A 478 2.02 -4.04 -22.68
N ASP A 479 2.42 -3.10 -21.81
CA ASP A 479 2.76 -1.73 -22.23
C ASP A 479 3.93 -1.70 -23.23
N THR A 480 4.93 -2.58 -23.08
CA THR A 480 6.10 -2.63 -23.94
C THR A 480 5.83 -3.44 -25.20
N THR A 481 5.33 -4.67 -25.05
CA THR A 481 5.17 -5.61 -26.17
C THR A 481 3.96 -5.31 -27.05
N LYS A 482 3.02 -4.50 -26.54
CA LYS A 482 1.69 -4.22 -27.16
C LYS A 482 0.85 -5.47 -27.42
N LYS A 483 1.17 -6.58 -26.74
CA LYS A 483 0.41 -7.83 -26.81
C LYS A 483 -0.65 -7.84 -25.71
N ASP A 484 -1.87 -8.18 -26.07
CA ASP A 484 -2.93 -8.47 -25.10
C ASP A 484 -2.78 -9.91 -24.59
N VAL A 485 -2.14 -10.05 -23.43
CA VAL A 485 -1.80 -11.35 -22.83
C VAL A 485 -2.54 -11.50 -21.52
N ARG A 486 -3.24 -12.63 -21.34
CA ARG A 486 -3.89 -12.94 -20.08
C ARG A 486 -2.85 -13.12 -18.96
N LEU A 487 -3.19 -12.72 -17.74
CA LEU A 487 -2.29 -12.81 -16.59
C LEU A 487 -1.71 -14.23 -16.39
N LEU A 488 -2.49 -15.30 -16.63
CA LEU A 488 -2.01 -16.67 -16.55
C LEU A 488 -0.88 -16.95 -17.55
N GLN A 489 -1.00 -16.43 -18.77
CA GLN A 489 0.01 -16.62 -19.83
C GLN A 489 1.33 -15.89 -19.51
N PHE A 490 1.30 -14.90 -18.60
CA PHE A 490 2.48 -14.23 -18.08
C PHE A 490 3.05 -14.95 -16.84
N ILE A 491 2.20 -15.39 -15.90
CA ILE A 491 2.65 -15.99 -14.64
C ILE A 491 3.30 -17.36 -14.85
N VAL A 492 2.77 -18.19 -15.77
CA VAL A 492 3.28 -19.57 -15.96
C VAL A 492 4.74 -19.56 -16.42
N PRO A 493 5.12 -18.90 -17.54
CA PRO A 493 6.54 -18.87 -17.94
C PRO A 493 7.42 -18.11 -16.93
N LEU A 494 6.90 -17.10 -16.24
CA LEU A 494 7.62 -16.43 -15.14
C LEU A 494 7.97 -17.43 -14.02
N ALA A 495 6.99 -18.19 -13.54
CA ALA A 495 7.19 -19.17 -12.45
C ALA A 495 8.18 -20.28 -12.85
N GLU A 496 8.04 -20.82 -14.05
CA GLU A 496 8.96 -21.83 -14.61
C GLU A 496 10.38 -21.30 -14.71
N LYS A 497 10.54 -20.06 -15.19
CA LYS A 497 11.87 -19.43 -15.30
C LYS A 497 12.48 -19.17 -13.92
N MET A 498 11.70 -18.72 -12.93
CA MET A 498 12.16 -18.53 -11.55
C MET A 498 12.68 -19.87 -10.96
N MET A 499 11.92 -20.96 -11.12
CA MET A 499 12.34 -22.29 -10.64
C MET A 499 13.59 -22.78 -11.35
N ALA A 500 13.68 -22.63 -12.69
CA ALA A 500 14.84 -23.07 -13.46
C ALA A 500 16.12 -22.30 -13.07
N MET A 501 16.03 -20.97 -12.94
CA MET A 501 17.18 -20.13 -12.55
C MET A 501 17.63 -20.45 -11.11
N GLY A 502 16.70 -20.71 -10.19
CA GLY A 502 17.03 -21.08 -8.83
C GLY A 502 17.69 -22.46 -8.71
N SER A 503 17.32 -23.41 -9.56
CA SER A 503 17.92 -24.75 -9.58
C SER A 503 19.37 -24.71 -10.09
N VAL A 504 19.70 -23.86 -11.05
CA VAL A 504 21.06 -23.69 -11.61
C VAL A 504 21.99 -23.01 -10.61
N GLY A 505 21.51 -22.03 -9.84
CA GLY A 505 22.30 -21.34 -8.81
C GLY A 505 22.81 -22.29 -7.71
N SER A 506 22.01 -23.27 -7.32
CA SER A 506 22.41 -24.29 -6.33
C SER A 506 23.45 -25.29 -6.86
N LEU A 507 23.64 -25.40 -8.17
CA LEU A 507 24.69 -26.23 -8.79
C LEU A 507 26.04 -25.52 -8.91
N ASN A 508 26.08 -24.17 -8.97
CA ASN A 508 27.28 -23.39 -9.26
C ASN A 508 28.05 -22.94 -8.00
N VAL A 509 27.58 -23.19 -6.81
CA VAL A 509 28.35 -22.93 -5.57
C VAL A 509 29.51 -23.95 -5.39
N HIS A 510 29.55 -25.02 -6.20
CA HIS A 510 30.61 -26.05 -6.15
C HIS A 510 31.52 -26.15 -7.37
N SER A 511 31.35 -25.31 -8.41
CA SER A 511 32.28 -25.26 -9.55
C SER A 511 32.43 -23.80 -10.00
N GLY A 512 33.65 -23.29 -9.84
CA GLY A 512 33.99 -21.91 -10.12
C GLY A 512 33.72 -21.47 -11.56
N CYS A 513 33.56 -20.18 -11.70
CA CYS A 513 33.57 -19.35 -12.92
C CYS A 513 32.53 -19.65 -13.99
N PHE A 514 31.45 -18.92 -13.96
CA PHE A 514 30.86 -18.34 -15.17
C PHE A 514 30.46 -16.90 -14.88
N SER A 515 31.25 -15.97 -15.35
CA SER A 515 30.95 -14.54 -15.37
C SER A 515 29.89 -14.30 -16.44
N ILE A 516 28.66 -13.98 -16.00
CA ILE A 516 27.72 -13.26 -16.84
C ILE A 516 27.85 -11.81 -16.40
N GLU A 517 28.59 -11.02 -17.13
CA GLU A 517 28.59 -9.56 -17.03
C GLU A 517 27.19 -9.06 -17.35
N VAL A 518 26.53 -8.53 -16.35
CA VAL A 518 25.34 -7.69 -16.49
C VAL A 518 25.73 -6.36 -15.86
N GLU A 519 25.82 -5.32 -16.69
CA GLU A 519 26.10 -3.96 -16.27
C GLU A 519 25.22 -3.56 -15.07
N PHE A 520 25.90 -3.25 -13.98
CA PHE A 520 25.27 -2.71 -12.78
C PHE A 520 25.11 -1.19 -12.94
N GLY A 521 23.91 -0.75 -13.27
CA GLY A 521 23.48 0.61 -13.01
C GLY A 521 22.98 0.72 -11.57
N GLU A 522 23.69 1.50 -10.76
CA GLU A 522 23.37 2.02 -9.43
C GLU A 522 23.04 1.00 -8.31
N ALA A 523 24.02 0.79 -7.45
CA ALA A 523 23.86 0.11 -6.18
C ALA A 523 22.99 0.97 -5.21
N ILE A 524 21.82 0.46 -4.85
CA ILE A 524 21.06 0.98 -3.71
C ILE A 524 21.76 0.47 -2.45
N MET A 525 22.51 1.33 -1.75
CA MET A 525 23.00 1.02 -0.41
C MET A 525 21.84 1.10 0.58
N PHE A 526 21.49 -0.02 1.16
CA PHE A 526 20.61 -0.05 2.33
C PHE A 526 21.40 0.48 3.53
N SER A 527 21.10 1.71 3.95
CA SER A 527 21.67 2.29 5.15
C SER A 527 20.94 1.76 6.38
N ALA A 528 21.70 1.28 7.35
CA ALA A 528 21.20 0.85 8.66
C ALA A 528 20.72 2.01 9.55
N HIS A 529 20.68 3.25 9.05
CA HIS A 529 20.14 4.42 9.74
C HIS A 529 19.25 5.21 8.80
N GLY A 530 18.03 5.45 9.22
CA GLY A 530 16.97 6.14 8.48
C GLY A 530 17.22 7.62 8.19
N THR A 531 18.25 7.92 7.40
CA THR A 531 18.44 9.23 6.77
C THR A 531 18.98 9.01 5.36
N VAL A 532 18.18 9.36 4.37
CA VAL A 532 18.59 9.40 2.96
C VAL A 532 19.51 10.62 2.80
N GLY A 533 20.82 10.39 2.86
CA GLY A 533 21.83 11.37 2.50
C GLY A 533 22.11 11.29 1.01
N LEU A 534 21.93 12.38 0.28
CA LEU A 534 22.42 12.57 -1.08
C LEU A 534 23.96 12.57 -1.06
N PRO A 535 24.66 11.92 -2.01
CA PRO A 535 26.10 12.00 -2.10
C PRO A 535 26.52 13.41 -2.57
N PRO A 536 27.69 13.93 -2.10
CA PRO A 536 28.19 15.22 -2.51
C PRO A 536 28.72 15.17 -3.95
N THR A 537 28.32 16.16 -4.72
CA THR A 537 28.91 16.50 -6.02
C THR A 537 30.35 16.96 -5.82
N SER A 538 31.35 16.25 -6.35
CA SER A 538 32.62 16.90 -6.77
C SER A 538 33.52 16.00 -7.60
N TYR A 539 34.00 16.62 -8.71
CA TYR A 539 35.21 16.39 -9.51
C TYR A 539 35.26 15.23 -10.50
N PHE A 540 34.85 15.53 -11.72
CA PHE A 540 35.49 14.98 -12.91
C PHE A 540 36.62 15.91 -13.33
N SER A 541 37.85 15.42 -13.27
CA SER A 541 38.96 15.96 -14.08
C SER A 541 39.25 14.98 -15.23
N ALA A 542 39.22 15.52 -16.44
CA ALA A 542 39.56 14.85 -17.65
C ALA A 542 41.03 14.40 -17.66
N ILE A 543 41.29 13.17 -18.14
CA ILE A 543 42.57 12.82 -18.78
C ILE A 543 42.22 12.13 -20.09
N THR A 544 42.62 12.80 -21.18
CA THR A 544 42.73 12.34 -22.55
C THR A 544 44.00 11.50 -22.68
N VAL A 545 43.95 10.32 -23.19
CA VAL A 545 44.73 9.78 -24.31
C VAL A 545 43.99 8.59 -24.90
#